data_3d58cce56ea6cb71e74a1d6355798538
#
_entry.id   3d58cce56ea6cb71e74a1d6355798538
#
_cell.length_a   1.000
_cell.length_b   1.000
_cell.length_c   1.000
_cell.angle_alpha   90.00
_cell.angle_beta   90.00
_cell.angle_gamma   90.00
#
_symmetry.space_group_name_H-M   'P 1'
#
loop_
_entity.id
_entity.type
_entity.pdbx_description
1 polymer ?
#
loop_
_entity_poly.entity_id
_entity_poly.type
_entity_poly.pdbx_seq_one_letter_code
_entity_poly.pdbx_strand_id
1 'polypeptide(L)'
;MKIQHILVAMMLACSSQALAQERAMEMRADRTLIYPQRLELKGDETLGDILAIYPDLMQNGFDDMLSGYNVRIDNVAINGDMRIVCRQLKARQISKIQICDNTAVAKGTVGLGRVIDITLAKDKKGLDGLAGVEAGTDHLADAHAVVRDNAAKTDVIAITSYSYQDFDDAITQKQHLFAHMTNYFSPKDRLLTYVSQQYQNTRSYDASGKEKVQNEKLMARALYFHTFNDQGTELLLVANYQYGNTPYTTYMNGDEPLTQTRSDATIFIVELNTPLTKRLDMMAGWEGDFSYNHFKRNIGQGNTSDYLRTRYTSSNNDLYLQFNYVVGSWRFTVGDRVVFYHYSTPGAKSTDRTSTDEKWVRNDTRNNIEVSSISTLGKHSQAQAAYHRKFINPSFVIDQDLSYEDWLDIKQGLVARYIDETKLGYNYSQRNLNFSLAAYYQMIENEQNRCRLNAAMFYRTGILALSAGANLYLCEGDGNDFATFHLNPRLTLPWQMKLNVQSIFATGRAKLSRGEDVYLSGQLTKQWGAHWNVALEWHDICSSHYSAGMATVQYLF
;
A
#
# COMPACT_ATOMS: atom_id res chain seq x y z
N MET A 1 30.39 -23.22 -24.62
CA MET A 1 29.50 -23.99 -25.55
C MET A 1 28.20 -24.52 -24.93
N LYS A 2 28.02 -24.54 -23.61
CA LYS A 2 26.78 -25.09 -22.97
C LYS A 2 25.64 -24.09 -22.76
N ILE A 3 25.93 -22.80 -22.68
CA ILE A 3 24.89 -21.76 -22.44
C ILE A 3 24.08 -21.45 -23.71
N GLN A 4 24.73 -21.52 -24.90
CA GLN A 4 24.04 -21.30 -26.18
C GLN A 4 23.00 -22.39 -26.49
N HIS A 5 23.26 -23.63 -26.10
CA HIS A 5 22.33 -24.74 -26.32
C HIS A 5 21.12 -24.70 -25.40
N ILE A 6 21.28 -24.16 -24.18
CA ILE A 6 20.16 -23.94 -23.25
C ILE A 6 19.27 -22.79 -23.75
N LEU A 7 19.84 -21.72 -24.28
CA LEU A 7 19.11 -20.62 -24.90
C LEU A 7 18.34 -21.05 -26.14
N VAL A 8 18.96 -21.89 -27.02
CA VAL A 8 18.31 -22.43 -28.23
C VAL A 8 17.20 -23.44 -27.87
N ALA A 9 17.41 -24.28 -26.86
CA ALA A 9 16.37 -25.21 -26.37
C ALA A 9 15.20 -24.47 -25.73
N MET A 10 15.44 -23.37 -25.00
CA MET A 10 14.39 -22.46 -24.51
C MET A 10 13.64 -21.77 -25.66
N MET A 11 14.33 -21.36 -26.74
CA MET A 11 13.67 -20.73 -27.89
C MET A 11 12.82 -21.72 -28.71
N LEU A 12 13.20 -22.97 -28.82
CA LEU A 12 12.43 -23.99 -29.55
C LEU A 12 11.21 -24.52 -28.79
N ALA A 13 11.21 -24.46 -27.47
CA ALA A 13 10.04 -24.82 -26.65
C ALA A 13 8.89 -23.77 -26.69
N CYS A 14 9.13 -22.60 -27.26
CA CYS A 14 8.20 -21.47 -27.24
C CYS A 14 7.32 -21.31 -28.49
N SER A 15 7.35 -22.24 -29.45
CA SER A 15 6.59 -22.09 -30.70
C SER A 15 5.15 -22.58 -30.69
N SER A 16 4.60 -23.03 -29.56
CA SER A 16 3.18 -23.32 -29.47
C SER A 16 2.40 -22.02 -29.21
N GLN A 17 1.60 -21.59 -30.17
CA GLN A 17 0.53 -20.60 -29.97
C GLN A 17 -0.39 -21.10 -28.85
N ALA A 18 -0.07 -20.75 -27.61
CA ALA A 18 -0.95 -21.00 -26.50
C ALA A 18 -2.12 -20.03 -26.63
N LEU A 19 -3.29 -20.54 -26.94
CA LEU A 19 -4.56 -19.88 -26.65
C LEU A 19 -4.43 -19.35 -25.22
N ALA A 20 -4.54 -18.03 -25.05
CA ALA A 20 -4.41 -17.38 -23.76
C ALA A 20 -5.53 -17.90 -22.85
N GLN A 21 -5.24 -18.96 -22.11
CA GLN A 21 -6.13 -19.41 -21.06
C GLN A 21 -6.13 -18.32 -19.99
N GLU A 22 -7.29 -17.83 -19.62
CA GLU A 22 -7.45 -16.76 -18.65
C GLU A 22 -6.84 -17.18 -17.30
N ARG A 23 -5.69 -16.62 -16.96
CA ARG A 23 -5.02 -16.88 -15.69
C ARG A 23 -5.70 -16.07 -14.59
N ALA A 24 -5.83 -16.67 -13.41
CA ALA A 24 -6.30 -15.96 -12.23
C ALA A 24 -5.27 -14.97 -11.69
N MET A 25 -3.99 -15.28 -11.86
CA MET A 25 -2.86 -14.42 -11.48
C MET A 25 -1.90 -14.31 -12.67
N GLU A 26 -1.52 -13.09 -13.01
CA GLU A 26 -0.62 -12.76 -14.12
C GLU A 26 0.49 -11.84 -13.64
N MET A 27 1.74 -12.26 -13.83
CA MET A 27 2.90 -11.39 -13.59
C MET A 27 3.09 -10.45 -14.78
N ARG A 28 3.32 -9.19 -14.50
CA ARG A 28 3.80 -8.18 -15.42
C ARG A 28 5.13 -7.61 -14.92
N ALA A 29 5.80 -6.87 -15.77
CA ALA A 29 7.13 -6.35 -15.51
C ALA A 29 7.24 -5.63 -14.14
N ASP A 30 6.30 -4.76 -13.88
CA ASP A 30 6.24 -3.86 -12.74
C ASP A 30 5.18 -4.26 -11.70
N ARG A 31 4.35 -5.27 -12.00
CA ARG A 31 3.19 -5.60 -11.16
C ARG A 31 2.73 -7.06 -11.28
N THR A 32 1.98 -7.49 -10.27
CA THR A 32 1.19 -8.71 -10.33
C THR A 32 -0.29 -8.35 -10.47
N LEU A 33 -0.99 -8.97 -11.42
CA LEU A 33 -2.43 -8.81 -11.61
C LEU A 33 -3.14 -10.02 -11.02
N ILE A 34 -4.19 -9.77 -10.22
CA ILE A 34 -5.08 -10.79 -9.70
C ILE A 34 -6.48 -10.50 -10.26
N TYR A 35 -7.10 -11.50 -10.85
CA TYR A 35 -8.47 -11.46 -11.37
C TYR A 35 -9.37 -12.30 -10.46
N PRO A 36 -10.07 -11.70 -9.49
CA PRO A 36 -10.88 -12.45 -8.53
C PRO A 36 -11.93 -13.34 -9.17
N GLN A 37 -12.51 -12.90 -10.26
CA GLN A 37 -13.55 -13.65 -11.00
C GLN A 37 -13.02 -14.93 -11.67
N ARG A 38 -11.70 -15.04 -11.85
CA ARG A 38 -11.03 -16.23 -12.42
C ARG A 38 -10.56 -17.20 -11.33
N LEU A 39 -10.54 -16.75 -10.09
CA LEU A 39 -10.40 -17.60 -8.92
C LEU A 39 -11.73 -18.29 -8.69
N GLU A 40 -11.75 -19.54 -8.28
CA GLU A 40 -12.99 -20.26 -7.93
C GLU A 40 -13.58 -19.74 -6.61
N LEU A 41 -13.87 -18.44 -6.57
CA LEU A 41 -14.45 -17.78 -5.41
C LEU A 41 -15.98 -17.92 -5.46
N LYS A 42 -16.60 -18.05 -4.30
CA LYS A 42 -18.07 -18.09 -4.20
C LYS A 42 -18.73 -16.73 -4.33
N GLY A 43 -17.92 -15.65 -4.51
CA GLY A 43 -18.37 -14.28 -4.73
C GLY A 43 -18.63 -13.48 -3.45
N ASP A 44 -18.65 -14.12 -2.31
CA ASP A 44 -18.81 -13.53 -0.98
C ASP A 44 -17.48 -13.35 -0.21
N GLU A 45 -16.39 -13.87 -0.78
CA GLU A 45 -15.04 -13.61 -0.26
C GLU A 45 -14.74 -12.13 -0.29
N THR A 46 -14.00 -11.69 0.72
CA THR A 46 -13.59 -10.29 0.88
C THR A 46 -12.31 -9.98 0.10
N LEU A 47 -11.99 -8.69 -0.06
CA LEU A 47 -10.70 -8.26 -0.57
C LEU A 47 -9.54 -8.86 0.24
N GLY A 48 -9.65 -8.88 1.58
CA GLY A 48 -8.64 -9.50 2.45
C GLY A 48 -8.43 -10.97 2.13
N ASP A 49 -9.49 -11.70 1.84
CA ASP A 49 -9.42 -13.10 1.45
C ASP A 49 -8.66 -13.32 0.13
N ILE A 50 -8.81 -12.39 -0.80
CA ILE A 50 -8.11 -12.42 -2.08
C ILE A 50 -6.64 -12.05 -1.90
N LEU A 51 -6.36 -11.00 -1.13
CA LEU A 51 -5.01 -10.52 -0.88
C LEU A 51 -4.17 -11.52 -0.09
N ALA A 52 -4.82 -12.34 0.75
CA ALA A 52 -4.16 -13.44 1.47
C ALA A 52 -3.53 -14.50 0.54
N ILE A 53 -3.85 -14.49 -0.76
CA ILE A 53 -3.21 -15.34 -1.76
C ILE A 53 -1.78 -14.83 -2.07
N TYR A 54 -1.51 -13.54 -1.79
CA TYR A 54 -0.23 -12.91 -2.09
C TYR A 54 0.64 -12.83 -0.83
N PRO A 55 1.75 -13.56 -0.75
CA PRO A 55 2.47 -13.79 0.50
C PRO A 55 3.12 -12.55 1.07
N ASP A 56 3.60 -11.65 0.22
CA ASP A 56 4.27 -10.42 0.66
C ASP A 56 3.35 -9.51 1.47
N LEU A 57 2.04 -9.67 1.33
CA LEU A 57 1.04 -8.91 2.07
C LEU A 57 0.78 -9.48 3.47
N MET A 58 1.14 -10.73 3.72
CA MET A 58 0.83 -11.43 4.95
C MET A 58 1.91 -11.31 6.03
N GLN A 59 2.94 -10.49 5.80
CA GLN A 59 4.10 -10.38 6.70
C GLN A 59 3.75 -9.88 8.10
N ASN A 60 2.73 -9.03 8.21
CA ASN A 60 2.36 -8.35 9.46
C ASN A 60 0.99 -8.80 10.03
N GLY A 61 0.43 -9.89 9.54
CA GLY A 61 -0.89 -10.33 9.94
C GLY A 61 -2.03 -9.68 9.16
N PHE A 62 -3.27 -10.11 9.44
CA PHE A 62 -4.45 -9.66 8.69
C PHE A 62 -4.76 -8.18 8.92
N ASP A 63 -4.52 -7.69 10.13
CA ASP A 63 -4.83 -6.30 10.50
C ASP A 63 -3.82 -5.31 9.92
N ASP A 64 -2.58 -5.73 9.72
CA ASP A 64 -1.51 -4.91 9.15
C ASP A 64 -1.10 -5.35 7.74
N MET A 65 -1.92 -6.19 7.07
CA MET A 65 -1.65 -6.75 5.74
C MET A 65 -1.26 -5.69 4.72
N LEU A 66 -1.88 -4.53 4.79
CA LEU A 66 -1.67 -3.42 3.86
C LEU A 66 -0.73 -2.34 4.42
N SER A 67 -0.13 -2.58 5.57
CA SER A 67 0.88 -1.67 6.14
C SER A 67 2.05 -1.51 5.18
N GLY A 68 2.44 -0.26 4.91
CA GLY A 68 3.48 0.07 3.94
C GLY A 68 3.05 0.04 2.46
N TYR A 69 1.77 -0.24 2.16
CA TYR A 69 1.22 -0.13 0.82
C TYR A 69 0.37 1.13 0.66
N ASN A 70 0.51 1.78 -0.48
CA ASN A 70 -0.43 2.80 -0.94
C ASN A 70 -1.60 2.08 -1.62
N VAL A 71 -2.71 1.93 -0.91
CA VAL A 71 -3.90 1.27 -1.46
C VAL A 71 -4.72 2.25 -2.26
N ARG A 72 -5.16 1.83 -3.44
CA ARG A 72 -5.98 2.61 -4.36
C ARG A 72 -7.22 1.83 -4.75
N ILE A 73 -8.34 2.52 -4.91
CA ILE A 73 -9.53 2.00 -5.60
C ILE A 73 -9.71 2.82 -6.87
N ASP A 74 -9.76 2.18 -8.03
CA ASP A 74 -9.84 2.82 -9.35
C ASP A 74 -8.80 3.93 -9.56
N ASN A 75 -7.53 3.65 -9.23
CA ASN A 75 -6.39 4.58 -9.23
C ASN A 75 -6.43 5.69 -8.16
N VAL A 76 -7.33 5.62 -7.21
CA VAL A 76 -7.52 6.61 -6.15
C VAL A 76 -6.97 6.08 -4.84
N ALA A 77 -5.98 6.77 -4.26
CA ALA A 77 -5.41 6.37 -2.99
C ALA A 77 -6.43 6.50 -1.85
N ILE A 78 -6.50 5.49 -1.01
CA ILE A 78 -7.36 5.46 0.18
C ILE A 78 -6.49 5.75 1.39
N ASN A 79 -6.84 6.80 2.11
CA ASN A 79 -6.31 7.08 3.43
C ASN A 79 -7.36 6.67 4.45
N GLY A 80 -7.04 5.72 5.33
CA GLY A 80 -7.98 5.28 6.34
C GLY A 80 -7.67 3.90 6.89
N ASP A 81 -8.60 3.36 7.66
CA ASP A 81 -8.46 2.01 8.19
C ASP A 81 -8.67 0.97 7.08
N MET A 82 -7.55 0.43 6.60
CA MET A 82 -7.54 -0.56 5.54
C MET A 82 -8.20 -1.88 5.95
N ARG A 83 -8.31 -2.18 7.24
CA ARG A 83 -9.03 -3.36 7.74
C ARG A 83 -10.48 -3.34 7.28
N ILE A 84 -11.12 -2.16 7.38
CA ILE A 84 -12.51 -1.99 6.93
C ILE A 84 -12.62 -2.25 5.43
N VAL A 85 -11.75 -1.67 4.62
CA VAL A 85 -11.74 -1.88 3.16
C VAL A 85 -11.53 -3.36 2.81
N CYS A 86 -10.57 -4.03 3.46
CA CYS A 86 -10.29 -5.45 3.25
C CYS A 86 -11.46 -6.35 3.62
N ARG A 87 -12.22 -6.01 4.66
CA ARG A 87 -13.35 -6.80 5.14
C ARG A 87 -14.63 -6.52 4.34
N GLN A 88 -14.76 -5.33 3.76
CA GLN A 88 -16.02 -4.87 3.18
C GLN A 88 -16.13 -5.12 1.67
N LEU A 89 -15.06 -4.89 0.92
CA LEU A 89 -15.09 -5.14 -0.52
C LEU A 89 -15.18 -6.64 -0.81
N LYS A 90 -16.21 -7.04 -1.53
CA LYS A 90 -16.42 -8.44 -1.91
C LYS A 90 -15.77 -8.74 -3.26
N ALA A 91 -15.34 -9.99 -3.46
CA ALA A 91 -14.73 -10.45 -4.70
C ALA A 91 -15.58 -10.12 -5.95
N ARG A 92 -16.90 -10.22 -5.83
CA ARG A 92 -17.84 -9.89 -6.92
C ARG A 92 -17.85 -8.40 -7.30
N GLN A 93 -17.40 -7.52 -6.41
CA GLN A 93 -17.33 -6.07 -6.65
C GLN A 93 -15.97 -5.67 -7.25
N ILE A 94 -15.03 -6.60 -7.36
CA ILE A 94 -13.66 -6.35 -7.82
C ILE A 94 -13.46 -7.02 -9.17
N SER A 95 -13.08 -6.22 -10.16
CA SER A 95 -12.72 -6.71 -11.49
C SER A 95 -11.28 -7.17 -11.55
N LYS A 96 -10.38 -6.42 -10.90
CA LYS A 96 -8.93 -6.65 -10.97
C LYS A 96 -8.22 -6.02 -9.77
N ILE A 97 -7.19 -6.67 -9.27
CA ILE A 97 -6.24 -6.10 -8.30
C ILE A 97 -4.86 -6.06 -8.95
N GLN A 98 -4.18 -4.94 -8.84
CA GLN A 98 -2.80 -4.75 -9.29
C GLN A 98 -1.93 -4.52 -8.07
N ILE A 99 -0.93 -5.37 -7.87
CA ILE A 99 0.07 -5.24 -6.82
C ILE A 99 1.37 -4.84 -7.48
N CYS A 100 1.82 -3.62 -7.22
CA CYS A 100 3.07 -3.07 -7.73
C CYS A 100 4.07 -3.05 -6.57
N ASP A 101 4.98 -4.01 -6.54
CA ASP A 101 6.03 -4.08 -5.50
C ASP A 101 7.15 -3.07 -5.74
N ASN A 102 7.26 -2.62 -6.98
CA ASN A 102 8.28 -1.68 -7.41
C ASN A 102 7.71 -0.74 -8.47
N THR A 103 7.65 0.55 -8.18
CA THR A 103 7.12 1.58 -9.08
C THR A 103 8.23 2.53 -9.52
N ALA A 104 9.32 1.97 -10.10
CA ALA A 104 10.48 2.80 -10.44
C ALA A 104 10.17 3.89 -11.47
N VAL A 105 9.38 3.59 -12.49
CA VAL A 105 9.10 4.50 -13.61
C VAL A 105 7.63 4.88 -13.68
N ALA A 106 6.74 3.90 -13.78
CA ALA A 106 5.32 4.14 -13.90
C ALA A 106 4.65 4.34 -12.54
N LYS A 107 3.72 5.26 -12.43
CA LYS A 107 2.95 5.58 -11.22
C LYS A 107 3.79 6.21 -10.10
N GLY A 108 4.26 7.42 -10.37
CA GLY A 108 4.97 8.26 -9.42
C GLY A 108 4.37 8.24 -8.03
N THR A 109 5.05 7.56 -7.17
CA THR A 109 5.01 7.81 -5.76
C THR A 109 6.44 8.17 -5.40
N VAL A 110 6.65 9.41 -5.07
CA VAL A 110 7.88 9.84 -4.44
C VAL A 110 8.00 9.03 -3.16
N GLY A 111 8.91 8.07 -3.13
CA GLY A 111 9.11 7.19 -1.99
C GLY A 111 9.05 5.70 -2.31
N LEU A 112 9.44 4.87 -1.37
CA LEU A 112 9.43 3.40 -1.40
C LEU A 112 8.02 2.77 -1.46
N GLY A 113 7.04 3.45 -2.05
CA GLY A 113 5.65 3.05 -2.01
C GLY A 113 5.36 1.82 -2.86
N ARG A 114 5.10 0.70 -2.21
CA ARG A 114 4.36 -0.40 -2.81
C ARG A 114 2.92 0.07 -3.04
N VAL A 115 2.35 -0.26 -4.19
CA VAL A 115 0.99 0.17 -4.54
C VAL A 115 0.10 -1.04 -4.75
N ILE A 116 -1.08 -1.02 -4.15
CA ILE A 116 -2.16 -1.95 -4.45
C ILE A 116 -3.29 -1.15 -5.06
N ASP A 117 -3.61 -1.43 -6.33
CA ASP A 117 -4.67 -0.75 -7.05
C ASP A 117 -5.82 -1.73 -7.36
N ILE A 118 -6.97 -1.43 -6.80
CA ILE A 118 -8.18 -2.26 -6.87
C ILE A 118 -9.10 -1.62 -7.89
N THR A 119 -9.38 -2.34 -8.99
CA THR A 119 -10.35 -1.90 -9.98
C THR A 119 -11.70 -2.53 -9.67
N LEU A 120 -12.74 -1.72 -9.52
CA LEU A 120 -14.09 -2.20 -9.25
C LEU A 120 -14.75 -2.80 -10.51
N ALA A 121 -15.61 -3.78 -10.30
CA ALA A 121 -16.44 -4.35 -11.36
C ALA A 121 -17.59 -3.39 -11.71
N LYS A 122 -17.88 -3.25 -13.00
CA LYS A 122 -18.91 -2.32 -13.52
C LYS A 122 -20.24 -2.99 -13.87
N ASP A 123 -20.34 -4.29 -13.63
CA ASP A 123 -21.39 -5.12 -14.23
C ASP A 123 -22.75 -5.02 -13.52
N LYS A 124 -22.81 -4.43 -12.33
CA LYS A 124 -24.06 -4.28 -11.58
C LYS A 124 -24.46 -2.82 -11.51
N LYS A 125 -25.61 -2.52 -12.10
CA LYS A 125 -26.30 -1.23 -11.93
C LYS A 125 -27.15 -1.26 -10.67
N GLY A 126 -27.19 -0.14 -9.96
CA GLY A 126 -28.04 0.08 -8.80
C GLY A 126 -27.28 0.40 -7.53
N LEU A 127 -28.05 0.54 -6.46
CA LEU A 127 -27.55 0.79 -5.12
C LEU A 127 -27.24 -0.53 -4.43
N ASP A 128 -26.04 -0.68 -3.92
CA ASP A 128 -25.66 -1.75 -3.00
C ASP A 128 -24.79 -1.19 -1.86
N GLY A 129 -24.78 -1.88 -0.74
CA GLY A 129 -23.98 -1.42 0.38
C GLY A 129 -24.09 -2.34 1.59
N LEU A 130 -23.47 -1.89 2.64
CA LEU A 130 -23.54 -2.53 3.94
C LEU A 130 -23.40 -1.50 5.05
N ALA A 131 -23.95 -1.80 6.20
CA ALA A 131 -23.70 -1.12 7.45
C ALA A 131 -23.43 -2.15 8.53
N GLY A 132 -22.50 -1.88 9.42
CA GLY A 132 -22.12 -2.81 10.46
C GLY A 132 -21.67 -2.12 11.72
N VAL A 133 -21.73 -2.88 12.81
CA VAL A 133 -21.19 -2.53 14.11
C VAL A 133 -20.33 -3.68 14.62
N GLU A 134 -19.26 -3.33 15.29
CA GLU A 134 -18.31 -4.25 15.91
C GLU A 134 -18.16 -3.90 17.38
N ALA A 135 -18.05 -4.90 18.23
CA ALA A 135 -17.72 -4.74 19.63
C ALA A 135 -16.70 -5.81 20.03
N GLY A 136 -15.73 -5.43 20.81
CA GLY A 136 -14.65 -6.32 21.19
C GLY A 136 -14.22 -6.18 22.64
N THR A 137 -13.29 -6.99 23.04
CA THR A 137 -12.52 -6.80 24.28
C THR A 137 -11.76 -5.49 24.21
N ASP A 138 -11.19 -5.00 25.30
CA ASP A 138 -10.50 -3.72 25.40
C ASP A 138 -11.39 -2.53 25.05
N HIS A 139 -12.69 -2.64 25.38
CA HIS A 139 -13.71 -1.61 25.13
C HIS A 139 -13.68 -1.10 23.68
N LEU A 140 -13.39 -1.98 22.72
CA LEU A 140 -13.45 -1.67 21.29
C LEU A 140 -14.90 -1.55 20.85
N ALA A 141 -15.24 -0.46 20.21
CA ALA A 141 -16.50 -0.27 19.49
C ALA A 141 -16.22 0.37 18.14
N ASP A 142 -16.78 -0.19 17.08
CA ASP A 142 -16.66 0.32 15.72
C ASP A 142 -18.04 0.35 15.05
N ALA A 143 -18.26 1.39 14.24
CA ALA A 143 -19.42 1.49 13.37
C ALA A 143 -18.96 1.92 11.98
N HIS A 144 -19.42 1.24 10.95
CA HIS A 144 -19.00 1.50 9.58
C HIS A 144 -20.15 1.35 8.58
N ALA A 145 -20.05 2.07 7.47
CA ALA A 145 -20.93 1.90 6.34
C ALA A 145 -20.16 2.04 5.03
N VAL A 146 -20.56 1.24 4.06
CA VAL A 146 -20.12 1.32 2.66
C VAL A 146 -21.37 1.40 1.80
N VAL A 147 -21.43 2.41 0.94
CA VAL A 147 -22.53 2.60 0.00
C VAL A 147 -21.94 2.75 -1.39
N ARG A 148 -22.48 2.04 -2.34
CA ARG A 148 -22.14 2.16 -3.74
C ARG A 148 -23.40 2.35 -4.57
N ASP A 149 -23.41 3.35 -5.45
CA ASP A 149 -24.42 3.55 -6.48
C ASP A 149 -23.74 3.53 -7.85
N ASN A 150 -24.12 2.57 -8.67
CA ASN A 150 -23.61 2.42 -10.03
C ASN A 150 -24.74 2.73 -11.03
N ALA A 151 -24.77 3.95 -11.51
CA ALA A 151 -25.68 4.41 -12.56
C ALA A 151 -25.00 4.36 -13.95
N ALA A 152 -25.78 4.58 -15.01
CA ALA A 152 -25.28 4.45 -16.38
C ALA A 152 -24.12 5.39 -16.73
N LYS A 153 -24.07 6.57 -16.10
CA LYS A 153 -23.05 7.61 -16.35
C LYS A 153 -22.25 7.99 -15.11
N THR A 154 -22.57 7.42 -13.97
CA THR A 154 -21.94 7.80 -12.70
C THR A 154 -21.80 6.56 -11.82
N ASP A 155 -20.62 6.37 -11.25
CA ASP A 155 -20.35 5.35 -10.24
C ASP A 155 -19.86 6.08 -8.99
N VAL A 156 -20.54 5.87 -7.85
CA VAL A 156 -20.22 6.51 -6.58
C VAL A 156 -19.96 5.42 -5.55
N ILE A 157 -18.90 5.58 -4.77
CA ILE A 157 -18.66 4.78 -3.57
C ILE A 157 -18.36 5.72 -2.41
N ALA A 158 -19.02 5.49 -1.29
CA ALA A 158 -18.76 6.18 -0.04
C ALA A 158 -18.48 5.16 1.07
N ILE A 159 -17.45 5.41 1.84
CA ILE A 159 -17.05 4.58 2.99
C ILE A 159 -16.93 5.52 4.18
N THR A 160 -17.55 5.19 5.28
CA THR A 160 -17.39 5.91 6.54
C THR A 160 -17.20 4.92 7.68
N SER A 161 -16.37 5.30 8.64
CA SER A 161 -16.22 4.54 9.87
C SER A 161 -15.95 5.46 11.05
N TYR A 162 -16.34 4.99 12.21
CA TYR A 162 -15.99 5.53 13.51
C TYR A 162 -15.54 4.40 14.41
N SER A 163 -14.38 4.48 15.01
CA SER A 163 -13.90 3.53 15.99
C SER A 163 -13.53 4.22 17.30
N TYR A 164 -13.86 3.56 18.38
CA TYR A 164 -13.48 3.90 19.75
C TYR A 164 -12.78 2.70 20.37
N GLN A 165 -11.66 2.94 21.01
CA GLN A 165 -10.90 1.92 21.71
C GLN A 165 -10.34 2.51 23.00
N ASP A 166 -10.55 1.81 24.09
CA ASP A 166 -10.09 2.20 25.43
C ASP A 166 -9.23 1.06 25.96
N PHE A 167 -7.93 1.25 25.90
CA PHE A 167 -6.95 0.39 26.55
C PHE A 167 -6.63 0.94 27.93
N ASP A 168 -6.06 0.12 28.81
CA ASP A 168 -5.75 0.43 30.22
C ASP A 168 -5.14 1.84 30.42
N ASP A 169 -4.32 2.30 29.49
CA ASP A 169 -3.59 3.58 29.57
C ASP A 169 -3.85 4.52 28.37
N ALA A 170 -4.72 4.17 27.41
CA ALA A 170 -4.92 4.97 26.22
C ALA A 170 -6.33 4.87 25.64
N ILE A 171 -6.94 6.02 25.36
CA ILE A 171 -8.19 6.12 24.62
C ILE A 171 -7.91 6.61 23.21
N THR A 172 -8.34 5.85 22.22
CA THR A 172 -8.19 6.21 20.81
C THR A 172 -9.57 6.31 20.14
N GLN A 173 -9.80 7.42 19.47
CA GLN A 173 -10.97 7.66 18.63
C GLN A 173 -10.49 7.89 17.19
N LYS A 174 -11.07 7.18 16.23
CA LYS A 174 -10.77 7.37 14.80
C LYS A 174 -12.07 7.62 14.04
N GLN A 175 -12.01 8.55 13.10
CA GLN A 175 -13.09 8.81 12.15
C GLN A 175 -12.49 8.78 10.76
N HIS A 176 -13.18 8.17 9.84
CA HIS A 176 -12.77 8.13 8.45
C HIS A 176 -13.98 8.36 7.55
N LEU A 177 -13.81 9.22 6.57
CA LEU A 177 -14.75 9.45 5.48
C LEU A 177 -13.97 9.35 4.17
N PHE A 178 -14.47 8.57 3.25
CA PHE A 178 -14.00 8.45 1.89
C PHE A 178 -15.20 8.52 0.96
N ALA A 179 -15.12 9.34 -0.06
CA ALA A 179 -16.12 9.40 -1.13
C ALA A 179 -15.41 9.51 -2.48
N HIS A 180 -15.77 8.64 -3.39
CA HIS A 180 -15.26 8.57 -4.75
C HIS A 180 -16.42 8.63 -5.74
N MET A 181 -16.26 9.39 -6.81
CA MET A 181 -17.24 9.48 -7.88
C MET A 181 -16.54 9.43 -9.23
N THR A 182 -17.01 8.55 -10.11
CA THR A 182 -16.61 8.50 -11.51
C THR A 182 -17.76 8.98 -12.38
N ASN A 183 -17.53 9.99 -13.19
CA ASN A 183 -18.46 10.50 -14.20
C ASN A 183 -17.98 10.13 -15.61
N TYR A 184 -18.85 9.53 -16.40
CA TYR A 184 -18.63 9.19 -17.80
C TYR A 184 -19.34 10.22 -18.67
N PHE A 185 -18.61 11.23 -19.17
CA PHE A 185 -19.17 12.26 -20.05
C PHE A 185 -19.41 11.72 -21.47
N SER A 186 -18.51 10.85 -21.93
CA SER A 186 -18.60 10.13 -23.19
C SER A 186 -17.90 8.75 -23.08
N PRO A 187 -17.96 7.90 -24.09
CA PRO A 187 -17.15 6.68 -24.14
C PRO A 187 -15.64 6.95 -24.09
N LYS A 188 -15.22 8.18 -24.45
CA LYS A 188 -13.82 8.60 -24.49
C LYS A 188 -13.39 9.45 -23.30
N ASP A 189 -14.33 10.00 -22.53
CA ASP A 189 -14.07 10.96 -21.46
C ASP A 189 -14.63 10.50 -20.15
N ARG A 190 -13.78 10.44 -19.15
CA ARG A 190 -14.19 10.15 -17.76
C ARG A 190 -13.44 11.02 -16.76
N LEU A 191 -14.13 11.47 -15.74
CA LEU A 191 -13.58 12.22 -14.61
C LEU A 191 -13.82 11.43 -13.33
N LEU A 192 -12.77 11.13 -12.63
CA LEU A 192 -12.81 10.58 -11.29
C LEU A 192 -12.48 11.68 -10.30
N THR A 193 -13.33 11.84 -9.31
CA THR A 193 -13.09 12.76 -8.19
C THR A 193 -13.20 12.02 -6.89
N TYR A 194 -12.38 12.42 -5.93
CA TYR A 194 -12.49 11.84 -4.61
C TYR A 194 -12.07 12.80 -3.51
N VAL A 195 -12.63 12.58 -2.32
CA VAL A 195 -12.28 13.25 -1.08
C VAL A 195 -12.14 12.19 0.00
N SER A 196 -11.08 12.29 0.79
CA SER A 196 -10.89 11.47 1.98
C SER A 196 -10.52 12.36 3.16
N GLN A 197 -11.18 12.15 4.29
CA GLN A 197 -10.87 12.78 5.56
C GLN A 197 -10.62 11.70 6.60
N GLN A 198 -9.55 11.84 7.34
CA GLN A 198 -9.22 11.01 8.48
C GLN A 198 -8.97 11.92 9.68
N TYR A 199 -9.58 11.57 10.79
CA TYR A 199 -9.32 12.17 12.09
C TYR A 199 -9.02 11.09 13.11
N GLN A 200 -7.95 11.25 13.87
CA GLN A 200 -7.60 10.39 14.99
C GLN A 200 -7.28 11.25 16.20
N ASN A 201 -7.80 10.87 17.35
CA ASN A 201 -7.50 11.49 18.64
C ASN A 201 -7.13 10.37 19.60
N THR A 202 -5.89 10.37 20.06
CA THR A 202 -5.36 9.42 21.05
C THR A 202 -5.02 10.19 22.31
N ARG A 203 -5.47 9.70 23.45
CA ARG A 203 -5.11 10.20 24.76
C ARG A 203 -4.50 9.04 25.54
N SER A 204 -3.28 9.16 25.95
CA SER A 204 -2.59 8.19 26.80
C SER A 204 -2.35 8.77 28.18
N TYR A 205 -2.33 7.91 29.16
CA TYR A 205 -2.12 8.23 30.56
C TYR A 205 -1.06 7.29 31.09
N ASP A 206 0.08 7.79 31.45
CA ASP A 206 1.13 7.02 32.11
C ASP A 206 1.56 7.68 33.42
N ALA A 207 2.49 7.05 34.13
CA ALA A 207 3.02 7.56 35.37
C ALA A 207 3.75 8.92 35.25
N SER A 208 4.13 9.32 34.05
CA SER A 208 4.83 10.57 33.74
C SER A 208 3.88 11.71 33.36
N GLY A 209 2.61 11.44 32.98
CA GLY A 209 1.65 12.47 32.65
C GLY A 209 0.55 12.05 31.67
N LYS A 210 -0.09 13.05 31.09
CA LYS A 210 -1.10 12.90 30.03
C LYS A 210 -0.51 13.27 28.70
N GLU A 211 -0.73 12.44 27.71
CA GLU A 211 -0.43 12.76 26.32
C GLU A 211 -1.71 12.84 25.49
N LYS A 212 -1.74 13.77 24.55
CA LYS A 212 -2.81 13.89 23.58
C LYS A 212 -2.22 14.09 22.20
N VAL A 213 -2.48 13.14 21.32
CA VAL A 213 -2.10 13.21 19.90
C VAL A 213 -3.36 13.33 19.06
N GLN A 214 -3.42 14.36 18.24
CA GLN A 214 -4.46 14.51 17.23
C GLN A 214 -3.80 14.36 15.85
N ASN A 215 -4.46 13.69 14.95
CA ASN A 215 -3.99 13.54 13.58
C ASN A 215 -5.18 13.80 12.65
N GLU A 216 -5.06 14.83 11.85
CA GLU A 216 -6.03 15.18 10.83
C GLU A 216 -5.39 15.11 9.46
N LYS A 217 -6.00 14.35 8.55
CA LYS A 217 -5.58 14.27 7.17
C LYS A 217 -6.78 14.51 6.26
N LEU A 218 -6.58 15.34 5.27
CA LEU A 218 -7.54 15.60 4.20
C LEU A 218 -6.83 15.36 2.86
N MET A 219 -7.50 14.67 1.95
CA MET A 219 -7.02 14.50 0.58
C MET A 219 -8.17 14.75 -0.38
N ALA A 220 -7.91 15.51 -1.42
CA ALA A 220 -8.82 15.73 -2.53
C ALA A 220 -8.07 15.47 -3.84
N ARG A 221 -8.69 14.74 -4.78
CA ARG A 221 -8.05 14.38 -6.04
C ARG A 221 -9.05 14.38 -7.19
N ALA A 222 -8.58 14.80 -8.36
CA ALA A 222 -9.31 14.70 -9.63
C ALA A 222 -8.41 14.03 -10.67
N LEU A 223 -8.96 13.06 -11.41
CA LEU A 223 -8.29 12.36 -12.51
C LEU A 223 -9.19 12.47 -13.74
N TYR A 224 -8.68 13.08 -14.80
CA TYR A 224 -9.37 13.13 -16.07
C TYR A 224 -8.68 12.23 -17.08
N PHE A 225 -9.45 11.39 -17.75
CA PHE A 225 -9.00 10.50 -18.80
C PHE A 225 -9.66 10.87 -20.11
N HIS A 226 -8.87 10.97 -21.16
CA HIS A 226 -9.34 11.17 -22.53
C HIS A 226 -8.73 10.15 -23.47
N THR A 227 -9.56 9.40 -24.17
CA THR A 227 -9.14 8.43 -25.18
C THR A 227 -9.25 9.07 -26.57
N PHE A 228 -8.12 9.33 -27.25
CA PHE A 228 -8.09 10.02 -28.54
C PHE A 228 -8.64 9.15 -29.68
N ASN A 229 -8.34 7.84 -29.66
CA ASN A 229 -8.64 6.94 -30.76
C ASN A 229 -9.00 5.54 -30.29
N ASP A 230 -9.51 4.73 -31.19
CA ASP A 230 -9.91 3.34 -30.92
C ASP A 230 -8.71 2.39 -30.73
N GLN A 231 -7.49 2.86 -31.02
CA GLN A 231 -6.25 2.13 -30.76
C GLN A 231 -5.82 2.20 -29.29
N GLY A 232 -6.45 3.06 -28.47
CA GLY A 232 -6.22 3.14 -27.04
C GLY A 232 -5.16 4.18 -26.63
N THR A 233 -4.90 5.20 -27.47
CA THR A 233 -4.10 6.36 -27.03
C THR A 233 -4.90 7.13 -25.98
N GLU A 234 -4.39 7.20 -24.76
CA GLU A 234 -5.07 7.81 -23.62
C GLU A 234 -4.19 8.88 -22.96
N LEU A 235 -4.78 10.04 -22.69
CA LEU A 235 -4.23 11.09 -21.85
C LEU A 235 -4.83 10.99 -20.44
N LEU A 236 -3.99 11.01 -19.44
CA LEU A 236 -4.35 11.12 -18.03
C LEU A 236 -3.85 12.46 -17.49
N LEU A 237 -4.77 13.23 -16.91
CA LEU A 237 -4.46 14.42 -16.11
C LEU A 237 -4.85 14.18 -14.66
N VAL A 238 -3.96 14.49 -13.74
CA VAL A 238 -4.20 14.34 -12.29
C VAL A 238 -3.90 15.65 -11.58
N ALA A 239 -4.81 16.05 -10.70
CA ALA A 239 -4.57 17.06 -9.68
C ALA A 239 -4.90 16.46 -8.31
N ASN A 240 -3.98 16.53 -7.37
CA ASN A 240 -4.12 15.98 -6.03
C ASN A 240 -3.65 16.99 -4.99
N TYR A 241 -4.46 17.21 -3.96
CA TYR A 241 -4.12 18.01 -2.80
C TYR A 241 -4.20 17.17 -1.54
N GLN A 242 -3.19 17.30 -0.69
CA GLN A 242 -3.11 16.63 0.60
C GLN A 242 -2.81 17.64 1.69
N TYR A 243 -3.51 17.52 2.78
CA TYR A 243 -3.31 18.28 4.00
C TYR A 243 -3.14 17.32 5.16
N GLY A 244 -2.16 17.57 6.01
CA GLY A 244 -1.95 16.87 7.26
C GLY A 244 -1.64 17.82 8.39
N ASN A 245 -2.23 17.59 9.55
CA ASN A 245 -1.97 18.35 10.77
C ASN A 245 -1.94 17.39 11.95
N THR A 246 -0.83 17.36 12.67
CA THR A 246 -0.62 16.48 13.81
C THR A 246 -0.14 17.32 15.00
N PRO A 247 -1.04 17.94 15.78
CA PRO A 247 -0.72 18.51 17.06
C PRO A 247 -0.53 17.39 18.11
N TYR A 248 0.56 17.48 18.83
CA TYR A 248 0.90 16.63 19.96
C TYR A 248 1.04 17.50 21.22
N THR A 249 0.41 17.10 22.29
CA THR A 249 0.43 17.82 23.57
C THR A 249 0.74 16.85 24.69
N THR A 250 1.85 17.10 25.42
CA THR A 250 2.20 16.36 26.64
C THR A 250 1.97 17.27 27.84
N TYR A 251 1.28 16.78 28.83
CA TYR A 251 1.04 17.46 30.10
C TYR A 251 1.92 16.84 31.17
N MET A 252 3.04 17.45 31.46
CA MET A 252 3.91 17.09 32.58
C MET A 252 3.82 18.19 33.65
N ASN A 253 3.37 17.85 34.85
CA ASN A 253 3.38 18.72 36.02
C ASN A 253 2.79 20.14 35.84
N GLY A 254 1.81 20.30 34.96
CA GLY A 254 1.11 21.56 34.73
C GLY A 254 1.64 22.44 33.61
N ASP A 255 2.76 22.08 32.99
CA ASP A 255 3.29 22.74 31.81
C ASP A 255 2.91 21.93 30.54
N GLU A 256 2.50 22.62 29.49
CA GLU A 256 2.04 21.99 28.23
C GLU A 256 3.06 22.20 27.10
N PRO A 257 3.98 21.27 26.85
CA PRO A 257 4.72 21.30 25.60
C PRO A 257 3.78 21.03 24.43
N LEU A 258 3.77 21.92 23.43
CA LEU A 258 3.02 21.73 22.20
C LEU A 258 3.96 21.47 21.04
N THR A 259 3.90 20.27 20.48
CA THR A 259 4.50 19.97 19.19
C THR A 259 3.43 19.89 18.12
N GLN A 260 3.63 20.56 17.01
CA GLN A 260 2.71 20.56 15.89
C GLN A 260 3.46 20.39 14.57
N THR A 261 3.04 19.39 13.81
CA THR A 261 3.50 19.21 12.43
C THR A 261 2.33 19.47 11.50
N ARG A 262 2.51 20.33 10.52
CA ARG A 262 1.56 20.58 9.45
C ARG A 262 2.25 20.34 8.11
N SER A 263 1.56 19.65 7.21
CA SER A 263 2.01 19.39 5.85
C SER A 263 0.91 19.73 4.85
N ASP A 264 1.28 20.42 3.78
CA ASP A 264 0.44 20.66 2.62
C ASP A 264 1.21 20.17 1.39
N ALA A 265 0.59 19.36 0.56
CA ALA A 265 1.21 18.85 -0.68
C ALA A 265 0.23 18.91 -1.85
N THR A 266 0.74 19.26 -3.02
CA THR A 266 -0.01 19.30 -4.27
C THR A 266 0.76 18.52 -5.33
N ILE A 267 0.10 17.58 -6.00
CA ILE A 267 0.69 16.75 -7.03
C ILE A 267 -0.10 16.93 -8.32
N PHE A 268 0.61 17.18 -9.41
CA PHE A 268 0.07 17.20 -10.76
C PHE A 268 0.73 16.12 -11.60
N ILE A 269 -0.06 15.41 -12.42
CA ILE A 269 0.46 14.43 -13.36
C ILE A 269 -0.16 14.68 -14.73
N VAL A 270 0.68 14.62 -15.77
CA VAL A 270 0.28 14.56 -17.17
C VAL A 270 0.93 13.32 -17.76
N GLU A 271 0.14 12.36 -18.19
CA GLU A 271 0.63 11.09 -18.73
C GLU A 271 -0.07 10.76 -20.05
N LEU A 272 0.72 10.36 -21.03
CA LEU A 272 0.26 9.87 -22.32
C LEU A 272 0.63 8.39 -22.45
N ASN A 273 -0.36 7.53 -22.60
CA ASN A 273 -0.21 6.13 -22.96
C ASN A 273 -0.61 5.92 -24.41
N THR A 274 0.25 5.37 -25.25
CA THR A 274 -0.05 5.17 -26.66
C THR A 274 0.56 3.90 -27.23
N PRO A 275 -0.23 3.05 -27.92
CA PRO A 275 0.31 1.98 -28.71
C PRO A 275 0.98 2.57 -29.96
N LEU A 276 2.29 2.42 -30.10
CA LEU A 276 3.04 2.83 -31.29
C LEU A 276 2.87 1.80 -32.41
N THR A 277 2.78 0.52 -32.04
CA THR A 277 2.49 -0.58 -32.95
C THR A 277 1.65 -1.64 -32.22
N LYS A 278 1.22 -2.71 -32.92
CA LYS A 278 0.54 -3.86 -32.27
C LYS A 278 1.39 -4.57 -31.21
N ARG A 279 2.68 -4.30 -31.12
CA ARG A 279 3.65 -4.97 -30.23
C ARG A 279 4.42 -4.01 -29.35
N LEU A 280 4.32 -2.73 -29.56
CA LEU A 280 5.10 -1.72 -28.87
C LEU A 280 4.16 -0.63 -28.34
N ASP A 281 4.11 -0.51 -27.02
CA ASP A 281 3.41 0.55 -26.31
C ASP A 281 4.43 1.52 -25.70
N MET A 282 4.09 2.79 -25.66
CA MET A 282 4.86 3.86 -25.04
C MET A 282 4.01 4.53 -23.96
N MET A 283 4.60 4.79 -22.83
CA MET A 283 4.08 5.68 -21.79
C MET A 283 5.10 6.81 -21.58
N ALA A 284 4.63 8.05 -21.64
CA ALA A 284 5.45 9.22 -21.36
C ALA A 284 4.68 10.19 -20.46
N GLY A 285 5.37 10.87 -19.56
CA GLY A 285 4.67 11.80 -18.69
C GLY A 285 5.58 12.74 -17.91
N TRP A 286 4.90 13.64 -17.23
CA TRP A 286 5.46 14.57 -16.26
C TRP A 286 4.67 14.49 -14.96
N GLU A 287 5.37 14.55 -13.84
CA GLU A 287 4.81 14.65 -12.49
C GLU A 287 5.48 15.80 -11.75
N GLY A 288 4.69 16.69 -11.18
CA GLY A 288 5.12 17.75 -10.28
C GLY A 288 4.56 17.50 -8.89
N ASP A 289 5.44 17.37 -7.90
CA ASP A 289 5.08 17.23 -6.47
C ASP A 289 5.65 18.45 -5.72
N PHE A 290 4.76 19.19 -5.07
CA PHE A 290 5.07 20.41 -4.34
C PHE A 290 4.58 20.26 -2.90
N SER A 291 5.49 20.29 -1.93
CA SER A 291 5.12 20.17 -0.54
C SER A 291 5.64 21.33 0.31
N TYR A 292 4.84 21.69 1.29
CA TYR A 292 5.16 22.64 2.32
C TYR A 292 4.94 22.00 3.69
N ASN A 293 5.97 22.04 4.52
CA ASN A 293 5.95 21.45 5.84
C ASN A 293 6.35 22.48 6.89
N HIS A 294 5.60 22.50 7.97
CA HIS A 294 5.84 23.39 9.10
C HIS A 294 5.86 22.58 10.39
N PHE A 295 6.94 22.74 11.13
CA PHE A 295 7.12 22.15 12.45
C PHE A 295 7.21 23.26 13.50
N LYS A 296 6.52 23.04 14.61
CA LYS A 296 6.52 23.91 15.76
C LYS A 296 6.57 23.07 17.02
N ARG A 297 7.51 23.36 17.91
CA ARG A 297 7.60 22.80 19.25
C ARG A 297 7.73 23.94 20.26
N ASN A 298 6.93 23.92 21.30
CA ASN A 298 7.05 24.80 22.45
C ASN A 298 7.22 23.93 23.69
N ILE A 299 8.32 24.08 24.40
CA ILE A 299 8.57 23.41 25.68
C ILE A 299 8.54 24.50 26.73
N GLY A 300 7.50 24.51 27.59
CA GLY A 300 7.40 25.43 28.72
C GLY A 300 7.85 24.73 29.99
N GLN A 301 8.90 25.21 30.64
CA GLN A 301 9.22 24.87 32.02
C GLN A 301 9.42 26.19 32.81
N GLY A 302 8.42 26.53 33.62
CA GLY A 302 8.46 27.71 34.46
C GLY A 302 8.58 29.03 33.67
N ASN A 303 9.54 29.91 34.04
CA ASN A 303 9.72 31.22 33.41
C ASN A 303 10.53 31.21 32.10
N THR A 304 11.05 30.05 31.65
CA THR A 304 11.79 29.88 30.39
C THR A 304 10.98 29.00 29.45
N SER A 305 10.45 29.55 28.38
CA SER A 305 9.82 28.80 27.32
C SER A 305 10.78 28.57 26.18
N ASP A 306 11.21 27.33 25.98
CA ASP A 306 11.97 26.94 24.80
C ASP A 306 11.01 26.74 23.64
N TYR A 307 11.38 27.22 22.47
CA TYR A 307 10.65 26.93 21.25
C TYR A 307 11.59 26.57 20.10
N LEU A 308 11.15 25.66 19.28
CA LEU A 308 11.76 25.33 17.99
C LEU A 308 10.69 25.51 16.90
N ARG A 309 10.98 26.33 15.90
CA ARG A 309 10.14 26.49 14.71
C ARG A 309 10.97 26.34 13.46
N THR A 310 10.58 25.46 12.60
CA THR A 310 11.18 25.31 11.28
C THR A 310 10.13 25.05 10.23
N ARG A 311 10.47 25.32 9.00
CA ARG A 311 9.63 24.98 7.84
C ARG A 311 10.53 24.58 6.69
N TYR A 312 10.06 23.70 5.88
CA TYR A 312 10.74 23.37 4.64
C TYR A 312 9.74 23.22 3.49
N THR A 313 10.24 23.50 2.31
CA THR A 313 9.51 23.28 1.06
C THR A 313 10.28 22.28 0.22
N SER A 314 9.55 21.40 -0.45
CA SER A 314 10.14 20.56 -1.47
C SER A 314 9.36 20.68 -2.77
N SER A 315 10.06 20.58 -3.88
CA SER A 315 9.44 20.42 -5.20
C SER A 315 10.20 19.38 -6.00
N ASN A 316 9.49 18.38 -6.49
CA ASN A 316 10.00 17.38 -7.40
C ASN A 316 9.33 17.59 -8.74
N ASN A 317 10.12 17.55 -9.82
CA ASN A 317 9.61 17.57 -11.18
C ASN A 317 10.21 16.37 -11.91
N ASP A 318 9.38 15.46 -12.29
CA ASP A 318 9.79 14.18 -12.85
C ASP A 318 9.37 14.10 -14.31
N LEU A 319 10.29 13.70 -15.17
CA LEU A 319 10.00 13.34 -16.55
C LEU A 319 10.23 11.84 -16.70
N TYR A 320 9.30 11.11 -17.28
CA TYR A 320 9.44 9.68 -17.47
C TYR A 320 9.01 9.19 -18.83
N LEU A 321 9.69 8.13 -19.28
CA LEU A 321 9.43 7.46 -20.54
C LEU A 321 9.60 5.95 -20.34
N GLN A 322 8.62 5.16 -20.78
CA GLN A 322 8.64 3.71 -20.70
C GLN A 322 8.15 3.09 -22.00
N PHE A 323 8.80 2.02 -22.43
CA PHE A 323 8.42 1.21 -23.57
C PHE A 323 8.12 -0.22 -23.12
N ASN A 324 7.01 -0.77 -23.63
CA ASN A 324 6.66 -2.18 -23.46
C ASN A 324 6.63 -2.84 -24.84
N TYR A 325 7.45 -3.88 -25.04
CA TYR A 325 7.55 -4.60 -26.29
C TYR A 325 7.18 -6.06 -26.12
N VAL A 326 6.29 -6.55 -26.99
CA VAL A 326 5.80 -7.94 -26.96
C VAL A 326 6.25 -8.68 -28.21
N VAL A 327 6.96 -9.79 -28.02
CA VAL A 327 7.39 -10.67 -29.12
C VAL A 327 7.24 -12.12 -28.72
N GLY A 328 6.35 -12.85 -29.43
CA GLY A 328 6.03 -14.23 -29.08
C GLY A 328 5.52 -14.36 -27.64
N SER A 329 6.18 -15.20 -26.85
CA SER A 329 5.90 -15.42 -25.44
C SER A 329 6.61 -14.43 -24.49
N TRP A 330 7.41 -13.52 -25.04
CA TRP A 330 8.20 -12.57 -24.26
C TRP A 330 7.56 -11.19 -24.25
N ARG A 331 7.65 -10.54 -23.09
CA ARG A 331 7.35 -9.13 -22.89
C ARG A 331 8.56 -8.46 -22.26
N PHE A 332 9.02 -7.39 -22.86
CA PHE A 332 10.12 -6.57 -22.37
C PHE A 332 9.59 -5.20 -21.96
N THR A 333 10.11 -4.68 -20.87
CA THR A 333 9.86 -3.31 -20.43
C THR A 333 11.20 -2.62 -20.20
N VAL A 334 11.32 -1.40 -20.72
CA VAL A 334 12.46 -0.52 -20.46
C VAL A 334 11.89 0.87 -20.16
N GLY A 335 12.31 1.46 -19.09
CA GLY A 335 11.88 2.80 -18.69
C GLY A 335 12.95 3.55 -17.93
N ASP A 336 12.85 4.86 -18.00
CA ASP A 336 13.64 5.80 -17.21
C ASP A 336 12.75 6.93 -16.71
N ARG A 337 13.02 7.39 -15.49
CA ARG A 337 12.38 8.53 -14.85
C ARG A 337 13.46 9.44 -14.28
N VAL A 338 13.58 10.62 -14.84
CA VAL A 338 14.51 11.66 -14.37
C VAL A 338 13.77 12.55 -13.40
N VAL A 339 14.28 12.68 -12.19
CA VAL A 339 13.69 13.46 -11.11
C VAL A 339 14.58 14.66 -10.83
N PHE A 340 14.03 15.84 -10.99
CA PHE A 340 14.63 17.12 -10.60
C PHE A 340 14.03 17.53 -9.27
N TYR A 341 14.84 17.51 -8.23
CA TYR A 341 14.33 17.78 -6.91
C TYR A 341 14.98 19.01 -6.27
N HIS A 342 14.15 19.78 -5.57
CA HIS A 342 14.53 20.99 -4.88
C HIS A 342 14.02 20.95 -3.45
N TYR A 343 14.94 21.14 -2.49
CA TYR A 343 14.62 21.34 -1.07
C TYR A 343 15.08 22.70 -0.62
N SER A 344 14.25 23.37 0.19
CA SER A 344 14.59 24.67 0.75
C SER A 344 14.04 24.79 2.18
N THR A 345 14.87 25.22 3.09
CA THR A 345 14.47 25.64 4.44
C THR A 345 15.02 27.04 4.73
N PRO A 346 14.23 27.95 5.29
CA PRO A 346 14.71 29.29 5.69
C PRO A 346 15.53 29.27 6.98
N GLY A 347 15.82 28.06 7.54
CA GLY A 347 16.47 27.89 8.82
C GLY A 347 15.48 27.59 9.95
N ALA A 348 16.01 27.32 11.15
CA ALA A 348 15.24 27.10 12.36
C ALA A 348 15.41 28.31 13.31
N LYS A 349 14.38 28.56 14.12
CA LYS A 349 14.41 29.52 15.21
C LYS A 349 14.25 28.79 16.53
N SER A 350 15.14 29.05 17.48
CA SER A 350 15.11 28.51 18.84
C SER A 350 15.30 29.62 19.86
N THR A 351 14.82 29.45 21.08
CA THR A 351 15.06 30.37 22.21
C THR A 351 16.52 30.39 22.66
N ASP A 352 17.20 29.25 22.61
CA ASP A 352 18.58 29.12 23.09
C ASP A 352 19.60 29.84 22.22
N ARG A 353 19.25 30.17 20.99
CA ARG A 353 20.13 30.82 20.05
C ARG A 353 19.42 31.93 19.29
N THR A 354 19.95 33.13 19.39
CA THR A 354 19.52 34.29 18.60
C THR A 354 19.86 34.15 17.10
N SER A 355 20.57 33.10 16.70
CA SER A 355 20.96 32.89 15.32
C SER A 355 19.86 32.24 14.51
N THR A 356 19.38 32.95 13.54
CA THR A 356 18.68 32.35 12.38
C THR A 356 19.73 31.54 11.62
N ASP A 357 19.56 30.26 11.55
CA ASP A 357 20.33 29.42 10.65
C ASP A 357 20.21 29.94 9.22
N GLU A 358 21.31 29.91 8.48
CA GLU A 358 21.25 30.37 7.08
C GLU A 358 20.27 29.52 6.26
N LYS A 359 19.66 30.17 5.31
CA LYS A 359 18.82 29.51 4.34
C LYS A 359 19.60 28.37 3.68
N TRP A 360 19.07 27.15 3.80
CA TRP A 360 19.66 26.01 3.15
C TRP A 360 18.82 25.62 1.92
N VAL A 361 19.52 25.40 0.81
CA VAL A 361 18.89 24.99 -0.45
C VAL A 361 19.68 23.84 -1.03
N ARG A 362 18.98 22.81 -1.44
CA ARG A 362 19.56 21.68 -2.15
C ARG A 362 18.80 21.43 -3.44
N ASN A 363 19.55 21.32 -4.53
CA ASN A 363 19.07 20.86 -5.82
C ASN A 363 19.81 19.58 -6.18
N ASP A 364 19.12 18.60 -6.70
CA ASP A 364 19.73 17.37 -7.19
C ASP A 364 18.93 16.84 -8.40
N THR A 365 19.59 16.02 -9.21
CA THR A 365 18.97 15.33 -10.32
C THR A 365 19.30 13.87 -10.23
N ARG A 366 18.29 13.04 -10.23
CA ARG A 366 18.40 11.59 -10.07
C ARG A 366 17.57 10.87 -11.13
N ASN A 367 17.87 9.61 -11.37
CA ASN A 367 17.08 8.82 -12.29
C ASN A 367 16.70 7.47 -11.68
N ASN A 368 15.51 7.00 -12.05
CA ASN A 368 15.01 5.67 -11.75
C ASN A 368 14.94 4.87 -13.06
N ILE A 369 15.62 3.75 -13.08
CA ILE A 369 15.70 2.90 -14.27
C ILE A 369 14.93 1.61 -14.02
N GLU A 370 14.20 1.17 -15.02
CA GLU A 370 13.53 -0.13 -15.04
C GLU A 370 13.90 -0.89 -16.31
N VAL A 371 14.37 -2.12 -16.16
CA VAL A 371 14.53 -3.08 -17.25
C VAL A 371 13.98 -4.42 -16.81
N SER A 372 13.03 -4.96 -17.55
CA SER A 372 12.46 -6.24 -17.19
C SER A 372 12.06 -7.08 -18.38
N SER A 373 12.02 -8.38 -18.16
CA SER A 373 11.52 -9.35 -19.14
C SER A 373 10.64 -10.39 -18.45
N ILE A 374 9.54 -10.74 -19.11
CA ILE A 374 8.66 -11.82 -18.69
C ILE A 374 8.49 -12.78 -19.85
N SER A 375 8.70 -14.07 -19.57
CA SER A 375 8.43 -15.15 -20.50
C SER A 375 7.25 -16.00 -20.05
N THR A 376 6.35 -16.28 -20.97
CA THR A 376 5.28 -17.26 -20.78
C THR A 376 5.81 -18.64 -21.14
N LEU A 377 6.00 -19.51 -20.14
CA LEU A 377 6.56 -20.86 -20.25
C LEU A 377 5.48 -21.94 -20.46
N GLY A 378 4.39 -21.61 -21.12
CA GLY A 378 3.24 -22.49 -21.35
C GLY A 378 1.93 -21.90 -20.81
N LYS A 379 0.89 -22.74 -20.69
CA LYS A 379 -0.46 -22.26 -20.34
C LYS A 379 -0.54 -21.68 -18.93
N HIS A 380 0.24 -22.20 -18.00
CA HIS A 380 0.08 -21.91 -16.57
C HIS A 380 1.31 -21.22 -15.95
N SER A 381 2.45 -21.19 -16.63
CA SER A 381 3.71 -20.75 -16.06
C SER A 381 4.22 -19.47 -16.68
N GLN A 382 4.82 -18.61 -15.86
CA GLN A 382 5.55 -17.41 -16.26
C GLN A 382 6.86 -17.34 -15.49
N ALA A 383 7.91 -16.84 -16.14
CA ALA A 383 9.17 -16.48 -15.50
C ALA A 383 9.47 -15.00 -15.74
N GLN A 384 10.06 -14.34 -14.76
CA GLN A 384 10.41 -12.94 -14.79
C GLN A 384 11.87 -12.74 -14.42
N ALA A 385 12.53 -11.81 -15.10
CA ALA A 385 13.77 -11.19 -14.64
C ALA A 385 13.60 -9.67 -14.73
N ALA A 386 13.97 -8.94 -13.68
CA ALA A 386 13.86 -7.51 -13.64
C ALA A 386 15.05 -6.89 -12.90
N TYR A 387 15.43 -5.70 -13.33
CA TYR A 387 16.35 -4.80 -12.65
C TYR A 387 15.69 -3.45 -12.51
N HIS A 388 15.76 -2.90 -11.29
CA HIS A 388 15.25 -1.59 -10.96
C HIS A 388 16.31 -0.79 -10.21
N ARG A 389 16.60 0.40 -10.68
CA ARG A 389 17.29 1.42 -9.89
C ARG A 389 16.29 2.48 -9.47
N LYS A 390 16.22 2.77 -8.21
CA LYS A 390 15.43 3.88 -7.67
C LYS A 390 16.23 4.64 -6.63
N PHE A 391 15.92 5.89 -6.50
CA PHE A 391 16.44 6.64 -5.39
C PHE A 391 15.34 6.83 -4.33
N ILE A 392 15.78 6.89 -3.09
CA ILE A 392 14.95 7.26 -1.97
C ILE A 392 15.15 8.75 -1.76
N ASN A 393 14.06 9.52 -1.86
CA ASN A 393 14.07 10.91 -1.43
C ASN A 393 14.41 10.96 0.06
N PRO A 394 15.28 11.86 0.50
CA PRO A 394 15.46 12.10 1.90
C PRO A 394 14.12 12.55 2.48
N SER A 395 13.56 11.76 3.36
CA SER A 395 12.38 12.15 4.12
C SER A 395 12.84 12.91 5.36
N PHE A 396 12.30 14.09 5.54
CA PHE A 396 12.47 14.85 6.76
C PHE A 396 11.46 14.30 7.78
N VAL A 397 11.87 13.29 8.53
CA VAL A 397 11.07 12.80 9.67
C VAL A 397 11.42 13.68 10.86
N ILE A 398 10.51 14.56 11.24
CA ILE A 398 10.63 15.35 12.45
C ILE A 398 10.05 14.50 13.58
N ASP A 399 10.96 14.01 14.44
CA ASP A 399 10.54 13.34 15.67
C ASP A 399 10.02 14.36 16.68
N GLN A 400 9.17 13.91 17.58
CA GLN A 400 8.54 14.75 18.59
C GLN A 400 9.54 15.35 19.59
N ASP A 401 10.65 14.64 19.81
CA ASP A 401 11.72 15.02 20.75
C ASP A 401 12.90 15.74 20.09
N LEU A 402 12.72 16.15 18.83
CA LEU A 402 13.77 16.80 18.05
C LEU A 402 14.32 18.06 18.76
N SER A 403 15.60 18.03 19.14
CA SER A 403 16.33 19.20 19.59
C SER A 403 16.83 20.05 18.40
N TYR A 404 17.38 21.23 18.67
CA TYR A 404 17.99 22.05 17.62
C TYR A 404 19.25 21.39 17.04
N GLU A 405 20.06 20.74 17.87
CA GLU A 405 21.22 19.96 17.44
C GLU A 405 20.82 18.81 16.55
N ASP A 406 19.80 18.04 16.94
CA ASP A 406 19.26 16.94 16.12
C ASP A 406 18.76 17.45 14.78
N TRP A 407 18.11 18.62 14.76
CA TRP A 407 17.67 19.24 13.52
C TRP A 407 18.83 19.60 12.59
N LEU A 408 19.96 20.10 13.13
CA LEU A 408 21.17 20.37 12.35
C LEU A 408 21.77 19.08 11.78
N ASP A 409 21.81 18.01 12.56
CA ASP A 409 22.32 16.71 12.12
C ASP A 409 21.45 16.09 11.00
N ILE A 410 20.14 16.17 11.13
CA ILE A 410 19.20 15.75 10.08
C ILE A 410 19.42 16.57 8.80
N LYS A 411 19.60 17.89 8.90
CA LYS A 411 19.87 18.76 7.77
C LYS A 411 21.13 18.33 6.99
N GLN A 412 22.17 17.90 7.68
CA GLN A 412 23.42 17.41 7.08
C GLN A 412 23.27 16.01 6.50
N GLY A 413 22.43 15.16 7.13
CA GLY A 413 22.18 13.77 6.76
C GLY A 413 21.16 13.56 5.63
N LEU A 414 20.48 14.63 5.15
CA LEU A 414 19.49 14.55 4.07
C LEU A 414 20.16 14.25 2.71
N VAL A 415 20.59 13.01 2.51
CA VAL A 415 21.19 12.52 1.27
C VAL A 415 20.25 11.56 0.58
N ALA A 416 19.92 11.85 -0.69
CA ALA A 416 19.22 10.88 -1.53
C ALA A 416 20.10 9.64 -1.73
N ARG A 417 19.53 8.44 -1.60
CA ARG A 417 20.25 7.17 -1.75
C ARG A 417 19.66 6.37 -2.90
N TYR A 418 20.51 5.63 -3.57
CA TYR A 418 20.07 4.65 -4.56
C TYR A 418 19.80 3.29 -3.94
N ILE A 419 18.79 2.62 -4.49
CA ILE A 419 18.57 1.20 -4.31
C ILE A 419 18.60 0.56 -5.70
N ASP A 420 19.53 -0.35 -5.90
CA ASP A 420 19.56 -1.24 -7.05
C ASP A 420 18.96 -2.58 -6.66
N GLU A 421 17.87 -2.98 -7.31
CA GLU A 421 17.19 -4.24 -7.04
C GLU A 421 17.17 -5.13 -8.28
N THR A 422 17.62 -6.36 -8.12
CA THR A 422 17.45 -7.43 -9.11
C THR A 422 16.41 -8.42 -8.62
N LYS A 423 15.44 -8.76 -9.46
CA LYS A 423 14.36 -9.70 -9.17
C LYS A 423 14.39 -10.85 -10.17
N LEU A 424 14.31 -12.08 -9.67
CA LEU A 424 13.97 -13.26 -10.43
C LEU A 424 12.67 -13.83 -9.90
N GLY A 425 11.71 -14.12 -10.78
CA GLY A 425 10.39 -14.57 -10.38
C GLY A 425 9.91 -15.75 -11.23
N TYR A 426 9.14 -16.62 -10.60
CA TYR A 426 8.39 -17.68 -11.25
C TYR A 426 6.98 -17.72 -10.70
N ASN A 427 6.00 -17.89 -11.58
CA ASN A 427 4.60 -18.04 -11.22
C ASN A 427 3.96 -19.18 -11.98
N TYR A 428 3.25 -20.04 -11.26
CA TYR A 428 2.35 -21.05 -11.81
C TYR A 428 0.93 -20.72 -11.37
N SER A 429 0.00 -20.62 -12.31
CA SER A 429 -1.40 -20.29 -12.03
C SER A 429 -2.32 -21.23 -12.78
N GLN A 430 -3.06 -22.01 -12.02
CA GLN A 430 -4.13 -22.88 -12.48
C GLN A 430 -5.38 -22.55 -11.63
N ARG A 431 -6.55 -22.99 -12.07
CA ARG A 431 -7.83 -22.66 -11.46
C ARG A 431 -7.90 -22.85 -9.94
N ASN A 432 -7.33 -23.93 -9.43
CA ASN A 432 -7.38 -24.31 -8.03
C ASN A 432 -6.00 -24.31 -7.33
N LEU A 433 -4.94 -24.03 -8.06
CA LEU A 433 -3.57 -23.98 -7.55
C LEU A 433 -2.81 -22.79 -8.14
N ASN A 434 -2.33 -21.92 -7.26
CA ASN A 434 -1.41 -20.86 -7.62
C ASN A 434 -0.15 -21.03 -6.77
N PHE A 435 1.01 -20.93 -7.41
CA PHE A 435 2.31 -20.98 -6.76
C PHE A 435 3.18 -19.86 -7.31
N SER A 436 3.86 -19.14 -6.43
CA SER A 436 4.83 -18.12 -6.81
C SER A 436 6.13 -18.28 -6.04
N LEU A 437 7.23 -17.98 -6.71
CA LEU A 437 8.57 -17.92 -6.13
C LEU A 437 9.25 -16.65 -6.64
N ALA A 438 9.87 -15.89 -5.76
CA ALA A 438 10.64 -14.71 -6.13
C ALA A 438 11.91 -14.60 -5.29
N ALA A 439 13.01 -14.27 -5.95
CA ALA A 439 14.28 -13.91 -5.32
C ALA A 439 14.60 -12.47 -5.65
N TYR A 440 14.99 -11.71 -4.64
CA TYR A 440 15.39 -10.31 -4.75
C TYR A 440 16.79 -10.15 -4.18
N TYR A 441 17.60 -9.37 -4.87
CA TYR A 441 18.87 -8.90 -4.37
C TYR A 441 18.88 -7.38 -4.42
N GLN A 442 19.10 -6.73 -3.28
CA GLN A 442 19.11 -5.29 -3.13
C GLN A 442 20.48 -4.81 -2.70
N MET A 443 21.01 -3.87 -3.45
CA MET A 443 22.19 -3.08 -3.09
C MET A 443 21.71 -1.68 -2.70
N ILE A 444 21.95 -1.27 -1.47
CA ILE A 444 21.54 0.03 -0.95
C ILE A 444 22.80 0.87 -0.75
N GLU A 445 22.81 2.04 -1.37
CA GLU A 445 23.94 2.98 -1.25
C GLU A 445 24.23 3.31 0.23
N ASN A 446 25.47 3.06 0.67
CA ASN A 446 25.94 3.25 2.05
C ASN A 446 25.24 2.38 3.11
N GLU A 447 24.62 1.28 2.71
CA GLU A 447 24.04 0.29 3.62
C GLU A 447 24.49 -1.13 3.20
N GLN A 448 24.10 -2.12 3.99
CA GLN A 448 24.39 -3.51 3.70
C GLN A 448 23.45 -4.04 2.62
N ASN A 449 23.97 -4.93 1.78
CA ASN A 449 23.18 -5.63 0.79
C ASN A 449 22.18 -6.57 1.46
N ARG A 450 21.04 -6.74 0.80
CA ARG A 450 19.95 -7.59 1.29
C ARG A 450 19.53 -8.59 0.22
N CYS A 451 19.31 -9.82 0.63
CA CYS A 451 18.70 -10.85 -0.20
C CYS A 451 17.36 -11.25 0.42
N ARG A 452 16.34 -11.39 -0.42
CA ARG A 452 15.01 -11.83 0.02
C ARG A 452 14.53 -12.95 -0.90
N LEU A 453 14.06 -14.03 -0.30
CA LEU A 453 13.41 -15.13 -1.01
C LEU A 453 11.97 -15.23 -0.52
N ASN A 454 11.03 -15.20 -1.45
CA ASN A 454 9.61 -15.31 -1.16
C ASN A 454 9.04 -16.52 -1.89
N ALA A 455 8.29 -17.35 -1.20
CA ALA A 455 7.53 -18.45 -1.78
C ALA A 455 6.08 -18.39 -1.29
N ALA A 456 5.13 -18.63 -2.19
CA ALA A 456 3.74 -18.68 -1.86
C ALA A 456 2.99 -19.74 -2.61
N MET A 457 2.00 -20.30 -1.95
CA MET A 457 1.08 -21.26 -2.53
C MET A 457 -0.34 -20.95 -2.08
N PHE A 458 -1.27 -20.99 -3.02
CA PHE A 458 -2.68 -21.04 -2.75
C PHE A 458 -3.27 -22.28 -3.40
N TYR A 459 -3.97 -23.08 -2.60
CA TYR A 459 -4.66 -24.29 -3.06
C TYR A 459 -6.10 -24.31 -2.59
N ARG A 460 -7.02 -24.70 -3.47
CA ARG A 460 -8.44 -24.82 -3.12
C ARG A 460 -9.01 -26.15 -3.59
N THR A 461 -9.77 -26.79 -2.74
CA THR A 461 -10.54 -27.99 -3.09
C THR A 461 -11.79 -28.06 -2.22
N GLY A 462 -12.97 -28.22 -2.84
CA GLY A 462 -14.24 -28.40 -2.16
C GLY A 462 -14.48 -27.40 -1.02
N ILE A 463 -14.36 -27.88 0.21
CA ILE A 463 -14.58 -27.11 1.42
C ILE A 463 -13.32 -26.41 1.98
N LEU A 464 -12.15 -26.77 1.48
CA LEU A 464 -10.85 -26.25 1.97
C LEU A 464 -10.24 -25.29 0.95
N ALA A 465 -9.84 -24.09 1.42
CA ALA A 465 -8.87 -23.24 0.75
C ALA A 465 -7.68 -23.05 1.69
N LEU A 466 -6.48 -23.18 1.15
CA LEU A 466 -5.23 -23.09 1.90
C LEU A 466 -4.32 -22.05 1.25
N SER A 467 -3.90 -21.05 2.01
CA SER A 467 -2.80 -20.15 1.64
C SER A 467 -1.61 -20.45 2.54
N ALA A 468 -0.45 -20.64 1.95
CA ALA A 468 0.79 -20.86 2.67
C ALA A 468 1.93 -20.09 2.01
N GLY A 469 2.90 -19.63 2.78
CA GLY A 469 4.07 -18.96 2.25
C GLY A 469 5.21 -18.84 3.24
N ALA A 470 6.35 -18.44 2.69
CA ALA A 470 7.57 -18.22 3.43
C ALA A 470 8.32 -17.02 2.84
N ASN A 471 8.84 -16.18 3.73
CA ASN A 471 9.75 -15.10 3.37
C ASN A 471 11.04 -15.28 4.17
N LEU A 472 12.16 -15.31 3.46
CA LEU A 472 13.48 -15.37 4.04
C LEU A 472 14.23 -14.09 3.72
N TYR A 473 14.73 -13.41 4.74
CA TYR A 473 15.52 -12.21 4.65
C TYR A 473 16.94 -12.50 5.12
N LEU A 474 17.91 -12.22 4.25
CA LEU A 474 19.34 -12.38 4.52
C LEU A 474 20.01 -11.01 4.37
N CYS A 475 20.68 -10.57 5.42
CA CYS A 475 21.43 -9.31 5.45
C CYS A 475 22.91 -9.58 5.52
N GLU A 476 23.71 -8.93 4.65
CA GLU A 476 25.14 -9.11 4.63
C GLU A 476 25.76 -8.47 5.89
N GLY A 477 26.42 -9.26 6.73
CA GLY A 477 27.30 -8.77 7.82
C GLY A 477 26.71 -8.63 9.21
N ASP A 478 25.41 -8.48 9.44
CA ASP A 478 24.87 -8.10 10.76
C ASP A 478 24.19 -9.23 11.55
N GLY A 479 24.06 -10.41 10.99
CA GLY A 479 23.30 -11.52 11.59
C GLY A 479 21.84 -11.12 11.89
N ASN A 480 21.28 -10.20 11.11
CA ASN A 480 19.88 -9.78 11.17
C ASN A 480 19.00 -10.63 10.23
N ASP A 481 19.43 -11.84 9.97
CA ASP A 481 18.66 -12.79 9.19
C ASP A 481 17.39 -13.20 9.93
N PHE A 482 16.29 -13.26 9.20
CA PHE A 482 15.03 -13.72 9.73
C PHE A 482 14.19 -14.40 8.66
N ALA A 483 13.29 -15.25 9.09
CA ALA A 483 12.29 -15.83 8.22
C ALA A 483 10.90 -15.70 8.84
N THR A 484 9.90 -15.51 7.98
CA THR A 484 8.50 -15.60 8.35
C THR A 484 7.82 -16.68 7.54
N PHE A 485 6.98 -17.47 8.20
CA PHE A 485 6.15 -18.50 7.59
C PHE A 485 4.70 -18.18 7.91
N HIS A 486 3.81 -18.35 6.96
CA HIS A 486 2.39 -18.22 7.23
C HIS A 486 1.62 -19.42 6.68
N LEU A 487 0.54 -19.76 7.38
CA LEU A 487 -0.37 -20.83 7.01
C LEU A 487 -1.78 -20.40 7.36
N ASN A 488 -2.63 -20.27 6.34
CA ASN A 488 -3.97 -19.73 6.49
C ASN A 488 -4.99 -20.69 5.86
N PRO A 489 -5.45 -21.71 6.61
CA PRO A 489 -6.54 -22.55 6.19
C PRO A 489 -7.88 -21.83 6.33
N ARG A 490 -8.74 -22.01 5.32
CA ARG A 490 -10.13 -21.60 5.33
C ARG A 490 -11.01 -22.81 5.07
N LEU A 491 -11.98 -23.03 5.95
CA LEU A 491 -12.95 -24.11 5.84
C LEU A 491 -14.35 -23.53 5.59
N THR A 492 -15.01 -24.03 4.57
CA THR A 492 -16.46 -23.80 4.36
C THR A 492 -17.21 -24.92 5.08
N LEU A 493 -17.90 -24.56 6.15
CA LEU A 493 -18.65 -25.47 6.99
C LEU A 493 -20.11 -25.55 6.54
N PRO A 494 -20.91 -26.53 7.00
CA PRO A 494 -22.37 -26.53 6.80
C PRO A 494 -23.03 -25.23 7.30
N TRP A 495 -24.27 -25.00 6.88
CA TRP A 495 -25.10 -23.86 7.31
C TRP A 495 -24.53 -22.49 6.96
N GLN A 496 -23.81 -22.37 5.84
CA GLN A 496 -23.18 -21.11 5.36
C GLN A 496 -22.18 -20.52 6.37
N MET A 497 -21.54 -21.37 7.15
CA MET A 497 -20.47 -20.96 8.06
C MET A 497 -19.11 -21.04 7.36
N LYS A 498 -18.19 -20.15 7.72
CA LYS A 498 -16.79 -20.16 7.29
C LYS A 498 -15.90 -19.99 8.49
N LEU A 499 -14.87 -20.82 8.57
CA LEU A 499 -13.80 -20.70 9.54
C LEU A 499 -12.52 -20.33 8.79
N ASN A 500 -11.96 -19.19 9.12
CA ASN A 500 -10.64 -18.75 8.68
C ASN A 500 -9.69 -18.82 9.86
N VAL A 501 -8.51 -19.38 9.66
CA VAL A 501 -7.44 -19.35 10.66
C VAL A 501 -6.21 -18.73 9.98
N GLN A 502 -5.53 -17.89 10.69
CA GLN A 502 -4.28 -17.27 10.25
C GLN A 502 -3.21 -17.58 11.29
N SER A 503 -2.10 -18.12 10.80
CA SER A 503 -0.92 -18.33 11.63
C SER A 503 0.32 -17.75 10.93
N ILE A 504 1.12 -17.02 11.70
CA ILE A 504 2.41 -16.49 11.27
C ILE A 504 3.44 -16.93 12.30
N PHE A 505 4.57 -17.42 11.80
CA PHE A 505 5.71 -17.80 12.61
C PHE A 505 6.91 -16.98 12.14
N ALA A 506 7.58 -16.31 13.06
CA ALA A 506 8.80 -15.57 12.80
C ALA A 506 9.98 -16.26 13.45
N THR A 507 11.13 -16.24 12.80
CA THR A 507 12.40 -16.78 13.34
C THR A 507 13.51 -15.73 13.17
N GLY A 508 14.54 -15.83 14.00
CA GLY A 508 15.66 -14.91 13.96
C GLY A 508 15.45 -13.68 14.84
N ARG A 509 16.08 -12.57 14.47
CA ARG A 509 16.01 -11.33 15.28
C ARG A 509 14.76 -10.51 15.03
N ALA A 510 14.09 -10.69 13.90
CA ALA A 510 12.84 -10.02 13.66
C ALA A 510 11.72 -10.71 14.41
N LYS A 511 11.25 -10.05 15.42
CA LYS A 511 9.98 -10.38 16.04
C LYS A 511 8.85 -9.76 15.23
N LEU A 512 7.69 -10.38 15.25
CA LEU A 512 6.47 -9.77 14.75
C LEU A 512 6.26 -8.40 15.42
N SER A 513 5.49 -7.53 14.83
CA SER A 513 5.32 -6.12 15.25
C SER A 513 5.07 -5.90 16.75
N ARG A 514 4.67 -6.94 17.46
CA ARG A 514 4.40 -6.94 18.90
C ARG A 514 5.47 -7.67 19.76
N GLY A 515 6.61 -8.03 19.16
CA GLY A 515 7.71 -8.67 19.87
C GLY A 515 7.59 -10.18 20.06
N GLU A 516 6.64 -10.82 19.39
CA GLU A 516 6.34 -12.25 19.51
C GLU A 516 6.85 -13.03 18.29
N ASP A 517 7.08 -14.35 18.48
CA ASP A 517 7.54 -15.23 17.41
C ASP A 517 6.38 -15.94 16.70
N VAL A 518 5.19 -15.92 17.29
CA VAL A 518 3.99 -16.60 16.79
C VAL A 518 2.79 -15.68 16.89
N TYR A 519 2.08 -15.54 15.80
CA TYR A 519 0.79 -14.88 15.73
C TYR A 519 -0.27 -15.88 15.29
N LEU A 520 -1.37 -16.00 16.03
CA LEU A 520 -2.48 -16.88 15.69
C LEU A 520 -3.81 -16.15 15.87
N SER A 521 -4.52 -15.99 14.78
CA SER A 521 -5.83 -15.36 14.74
C SER A 521 -6.83 -16.22 14.00
N GLY A 522 -8.10 -15.95 14.19
CA GLY A 522 -9.13 -16.63 13.43
C GLY A 522 -10.45 -15.89 13.43
N GLN A 523 -11.31 -16.30 12.52
CA GLN A 523 -12.63 -15.73 12.31
C GLN A 523 -13.62 -16.84 11.98
N LEU A 524 -14.72 -16.86 12.69
CA LEU A 524 -15.88 -17.69 12.36
C LEU A 524 -16.99 -16.77 11.85
N THR A 525 -17.39 -16.91 10.60
CA THR A 525 -18.48 -16.13 10.00
C THR A 525 -19.68 -16.98 9.72
N LYS A 526 -20.86 -16.40 9.84
CA LYS A 526 -22.13 -17.02 9.45
C LYS A 526 -23.00 -16.01 8.73
N GLN A 527 -23.49 -16.38 7.56
CA GLN A 527 -24.49 -15.62 6.83
C GLN A 527 -25.89 -16.13 7.16
N TRP A 528 -26.80 -15.22 7.53
CA TRP A 528 -28.21 -15.49 7.72
C TRP A 528 -29.05 -14.81 6.63
N GLY A 529 -29.66 -15.63 5.76
CA GLY A 529 -30.36 -15.14 4.59
C GLY A 529 -29.46 -14.38 3.63
N ALA A 530 -30.02 -13.42 2.91
CA ALA A 530 -29.29 -12.61 1.93
C ALA A 530 -28.61 -11.36 2.55
N HIS A 531 -29.07 -10.94 3.70
CA HIS A 531 -28.80 -9.59 4.22
C HIS A 531 -27.94 -9.54 5.49
N TRP A 532 -27.92 -10.58 6.31
CA TRP A 532 -27.21 -10.53 7.58
C TRP A 532 -25.95 -11.36 7.57
N ASN A 533 -24.86 -10.79 8.05
CA ASN A 533 -23.61 -11.46 8.30
C ASN A 533 -23.16 -11.24 9.75
N VAL A 534 -22.78 -12.31 10.44
CA VAL A 534 -22.27 -12.28 11.81
C VAL A 534 -20.90 -12.91 11.81
N ALA A 535 -19.95 -12.27 12.44
CA ALA A 535 -18.60 -12.78 12.61
C ALA A 535 -18.20 -12.77 14.09
N LEU A 536 -17.47 -13.82 14.49
CA LEU A 536 -16.72 -13.86 15.73
C LEU A 536 -15.24 -13.96 15.33
N GLU A 537 -14.44 -13.06 15.86
CA GLU A 537 -13.02 -12.96 15.56
C GLU A 537 -12.22 -13.05 16.84
N TRP A 538 -11.06 -13.66 16.74
CA TRP A 538 -10.06 -13.64 17.80
C TRP A 538 -8.71 -13.29 17.20
N HIS A 539 -8.04 -12.37 17.84
CA HIS A 539 -6.76 -11.85 17.42
C HIS A 539 -5.70 -12.30 18.41
N ASP A 540 -4.61 -12.81 17.87
CA ASP A 540 -3.38 -13.10 18.58
C ASP A 540 -3.54 -13.86 19.91
N ILE A 541 -4.21 -15.01 19.84
CA ILE A 541 -4.45 -15.86 21.04
C ILE A 541 -3.17 -16.40 21.68
N CYS A 542 -2.03 -16.30 21.01
CA CYS A 542 -0.73 -16.68 21.53
C CYS A 542 -0.08 -15.56 22.37
N SER A 543 -0.57 -14.33 22.27
CA SER A 543 -0.08 -13.20 23.03
C SER A 543 -0.71 -13.14 24.42
N SER A 544 0.12 -12.96 25.45
CA SER A 544 -0.36 -12.72 26.81
C SER A 544 -0.87 -11.28 27.03
N HIS A 545 -0.51 -10.35 26.15
CA HIS A 545 -0.79 -8.92 26.31
C HIS A 545 -1.74 -8.33 25.26
N TYR A 546 -1.92 -9.02 24.13
CA TYR A 546 -2.62 -8.47 22.96
C TYR A 546 -3.73 -9.36 22.40
N SER A 547 -4.11 -10.43 23.15
CA SER A 547 -5.22 -11.26 22.71
C SER A 547 -6.54 -10.48 22.81
N ALA A 548 -7.25 -10.38 21.70
CA ALA A 548 -8.52 -9.69 21.62
C ALA A 548 -9.59 -10.57 20.98
N GLY A 549 -10.81 -10.47 21.47
CA GLY A 549 -11.99 -11.07 20.86
C GLY A 549 -12.92 -9.98 20.33
N MET A 550 -13.54 -10.21 19.19
CA MET A 550 -14.42 -9.25 18.54
C MET A 550 -15.65 -9.94 17.94
N ALA A 551 -16.78 -9.30 18.07
CA ALA A 551 -18.02 -9.71 17.42
C ALA A 551 -18.49 -8.62 16.47
N THR A 552 -18.86 -9.01 15.25
CA THR A 552 -19.32 -8.13 14.20
C THR A 552 -20.70 -8.53 13.74
N VAL A 553 -21.58 -7.56 13.57
CA VAL A 553 -22.89 -7.73 12.92
C VAL A 553 -22.99 -6.76 11.77
N GLN A 554 -23.33 -7.25 10.58
CA GLN A 554 -23.44 -6.46 9.35
C GLN A 554 -24.78 -6.71 8.65
N TYR A 555 -25.33 -5.65 8.11
CA TYR A 555 -26.49 -5.69 7.23
C TYR A 555 -26.08 -5.32 5.80
N LEU A 556 -26.44 -6.16 4.84
CA LEU A 556 -26.20 -6.00 3.40
C LEU A 556 -27.49 -5.54 2.72
N PHE A 557 -27.48 -4.49 1.93
CA PHE A 557 -28.65 -3.95 1.22
C PHE A 557 -28.37 -3.68 -0.27
#